data_91697df02d9069bf09668fbc70514968
#
_entry.id   91697df02d9069bf09668fbc70514968
#
_cell.length_a   1.000
_cell.length_b   1.000
_cell.length_c   1.000
_cell.angle_alpha   90.00
_cell.angle_beta   90.00
_cell.angle_gamma   90.00
#
_symmetry.space_group_name_H-M   'P 1'
#
loop_
_entity.id
_entity.type
_entity.pdbx_description
1 polymer ?
#
loop_
_entity_poly.entity_id
_entity_poly.type
_entity_poly.pdbx_seq_one_letter_code
_entity_poly.pdbx_strand_id
1 'polypeptide(L)'
;MKKLLLTLVLLISVIGLNAQNIGSYEIISYNGYDLQYTVKSVSPAECIVALKNLTSETSIPSVVIPETVVIGGKEFSVTTIANKGFAYFYSALKFELPNTLTTIGEEAFYYCNLATEIEIPESVTYIGNTAFYSCPISKVVIPEGVTEIRNGVFHKCLELKEVVIPNSVTSIGIMAFKECRQLDTIVLPESISKIDDNAFSGCKNLSLLVCNPTTPPTANKIFYNVPEDMIIRVPAESLELYKASEPWNKYDVRIIGGEDEEEDENEENIEENFNSLGIYPNPAENTLFLATEMNVEEIAIYDIFGRKIMSQQGCKSTNQQVVDIADLTTGVYFVKVRSNNSEVTKRFAKK
;
A
#
# COMPACT_ATOMS: atom_id res chain seq x y z
N MET A 1 2.50 -24.39 14.82
CA MET A 1 1.71 -24.06 16.02
C MET A 1 2.65 -23.66 17.15
N LYS A 2 2.91 -22.38 17.31
CA LYS A 2 3.42 -21.81 18.56
C LYS A 2 2.59 -20.56 18.82
N LYS A 3 1.51 -20.73 19.61
CA LYS A 3 0.79 -19.61 20.21
C LYS A 3 1.78 -18.91 21.13
N LEU A 4 2.22 -17.72 20.74
CA LEU A 4 2.93 -16.82 21.63
C LEU A 4 1.89 -16.34 22.64
N LEU A 5 1.98 -16.87 23.86
CA LEU A 5 1.16 -16.46 25.00
C LEU A 5 1.65 -15.06 25.39
N LEU A 6 0.95 -14.02 24.93
CA LEU A 6 1.19 -12.65 25.40
C LEU A 6 0.75 -12.59 26.86
N THR A 7 1.71 -12.60 27.77
CA THR A 7 1.42 -12.42 29.20
C THR A 7 1.09 -10.95 29.42
N LEU A 8 -0.20 -10.64 29.37
CA LEU A 8 -0.76 -9.32 29.69
C LEU A 8 -0.59 -9.10 31.19
N VAL A 9 0.36 -8.29 31.59
CA VAL A 9 0.43 -7.80 32.98
C VAL A 9 -0.55 -6.63 33.08
N LEU A 10 -1.77 -6.92 33.52
CA LEU A 10 -2.77 -5.91 33.83
C LEU A 10 -2.40 -5.25 35.15
N LEU A 11 -1.88 -4.04 35.13
CA LEU A 11 -1.93 -3.14 36.28
C LEU A 11 -3.19 -2.26 36.10
N ILE A 12 -4.27 -2.65 36.77
CA ILE A 12 -5.52 -1.89 36.77
C ILE A 12 -5.40 -0.78 37.80
N SER A 13 -5.25 0.45 37.34
CA SER A 13 -5.58 1.62 38.17
C SER A 13 -7.06 1.95 37.96
N VAL A 14 -7.90 1.50 38.91
CA VAL A 14 -9.32 1.77 38.88
C VAL A 14 -9.58 3.23 39.25
N ILE A 15 -9.81 4.06 38.26
CA ILE A 15 -10.60 5.27 38.46
C ILE A 15 -11.96 4.97 37.82
N GLY A 16 -12.96 4.76 38.66
CA GLY A 16 -14.32 4.44 38.24
C GLY A 16 -14.95 5.56 37.44
N LEU A 17 -14.80 5.50 36.11
CA LEU A 17 -15.55 6.31 35.17
C LEU A 17 -16.47 5.35 34.39
N ASN A 18 -17.76 5.69 34.36
CA ASN A 18 -18.73 4.94 33.55
C ASN A 18 -18.27 4.95 32.10
N ALA A 19 -17.74 3.82 31.61
CA ALA A 19 -17.26 3.60 30.23
C ALA A 19 -18.36 3.68 29.16
N GLN A 20 -19.49 4.31 29.50
CA GLN A 20 -20.63 4.49 28.59
C GLN A 20 -20.61 5.83 27.87
N ASN A 21 -19.63 6.69 28.15
CA ASN A 21 -19.57 8.05 27.57
C ASN A 21 -18.45 8.14 26.52
N ILE A 22 -18.78 8.77 25.40
CA ILE A 22 -17.77 9.19 24.40
C ILE A 22 -16.73 10.08 25.09
N GLY A 23 -15.46 9.83 24.85
CA GLY A 23 -14.33 10.55 25.46
C GLY A 23 -13.77 9.88 26.73
N SER A 24 -14.43 8.86 27.30
CA SER A 24 -13.81 8.04 28.35
C SER A 24 -12.59 7.31 27.79
N TYR A 25 -11.56 7.12 28.60
CA TYR A 25 -10.32 6.48 28.13
C TYR A 25 -9.73 5.53 29.15
N GLU A 26 -8.87 4.64 28.67
CA GLU A 26 -8.01 3.76 29.42
C GLU A 26 -6.57 3.92 28.94
N ILE A 27 -5.59 3.83 29.84
CA ILE A 27 -4.17 3.81 29.49
C ILE A 27 -3.64 2.41 29.78
N ILE A 28 -3.11 1.76 28.75
CA ILE A 28 -2.52 0.43 28.86
C ILE A 28 -1.02 0.56 28.67
N SER A 29 -0.27 0.12 29.68
CA SER A 29 1.19 0.13 29.68
C SER A 29 1.75 -1.12 29.01
N TYR A 30 2.69 -0.93 28.12
CA TYR A 30 3.48 -1.95 27.46
C TYR A 30 4.96 -1.81 27.87
N ASN A 31 5.78 -2.75 27.45
CA ASN A 31 7.20 -2.68 27.72
C ASN A 31 7.86 -1.55 26.91
N GLY A 32 8.03 -0.40 27.53
CA GLY A 32 8.67 0.78 26.95
C GLY A 32 7.75 1.88 26.45
N TYR A 33 6.42 1.69 26.46
CA TYR A 33 5.46 2.71 26.03
C TYR A 33 4.06 2.52 26.64
N ASP A 34 3.28 3.60 26.71
CA ASP A 34 1.89 3.59 27.11
C ASP A 34 1.00 4.01 25.95
N LEU A 35 -0.09 3.28 25.72
CA LEU A 35 -1.13 3.64 24.77
C LEU A 35 -2.39 4.10 25.50
N GLN A 36 -2.95 5.21 25.05
CA GLN A 36 -4.25 5.70 25.47
C GLN A 36 -5.32 5.27 24.46
N TYR A 37 -6.35 4.58 24.94
CA TYR A 37 -7.52 4.19 24.17
C TYR A 37 -8.72 5.01 24.62
N THR A 38 -9.30 5.79 23.71
CA THR A 38 -10.40 6.72 24.00
C THR A 38 -11.65 6.28 23.29
N VAL A 39 -12.76 6.18 24.00
CA VAL A 39 -14.07 5.81 23.44
C VAL A 39 -14.52 6.81 22.38
N LYS A 40 -14.68 6.34 21.14
CA LYS A 40 -15.17 7.07 19.97
C LYS A 40 -16.68 6.93 19.82
N SER A 41 -17.19 5.71 20.01
CA SER A 41 -18.60 5.35 19.90
C SER A 41 -18.96 4.26 20.88
N VAL A 42 -20.18 4.23 21.37
CA VAL A 42 -20.69 3.18 22.28
C VAL A 42 -21.62 2.18 21.58
N SER A 43 -22.06 2.53 20.36
CA SER A 43 -22.88 1.66 19.51
C SER A 43 -22.70 2.06 18.02
N PRO A 44 -21.90 1.32 17.23
CA PRO A 44 -21.02 0.22 17.66
C PRO A 44 -19.98 0.67 18.69
N ALA A 45 -19.43 -0.27 19.45
CA ALA A 45 -18.44 0.02 20.50
C ALA A 45 -17.04 0.17 19.84
N GLU A 46 -16.58 1.40 19.66
CA GLU A 46 -15.33 1.75 18.98
C GLU A 46 -14.46 2.67 19.82
N CYS A 47 -13.14 2.53 19.70
CA CYS A 47 -12.19 3.43 20.34
C CYS A 47 -11.09 3.89 19.38
N ILE A 48 -10.42 4.96 19.80
CA ILE A 48 -9.29 5.61 19.15
C ILE A 48 -8.05 5.30 19.98
N VAL A 49 -6.93 5.00 19.31
CA VAL A 49 -5.64 4.77 19.97
C VAL A 49 -4.65 5.89 19.67
N ALA A 50 -3.83 6.22 20.66
CA ALA A 50 -2.68 7.11 20.54
C ALA A 50 -1.58 6.73 21.52
N LEU A 51 -0.34 7.09 21.21
CA LEU A 51 0.78 7.06 22.15
C LEU A 51 0.51 8.07 23.27
N LYS A 52 0.66 7.64 24.52
CA LYS A 52 0.53 8.53 25.69
C LYS A 52 1.89 8.94 26.24
N ASN A 53 2.74 7.96 26.52
CA ASN A 53 4.06 8.17 27.06
C ASN A 53 5.07 7.20 26.47
N LEU A 54 6.33 7.62 26.38
CA LEU A 54 7.48 6.75 26.24
C LEU A 54 8.04 6.47 27.65
N THR A 55 8.17 5.21 28.01
CA THR A 55 8.68 4.78 29.32
C THR A 55 10.08 4.19 29.21
N SER A 56 10.60 4.07 27.97
CA SER A 56 11.96 3.60 27.68
C SER A 56 12.62 4.48 26.62
N GLU A 57 13.93 4.74 26.78
CA GLU A 57 14.78 5.41 25.81
C GLU A 57 15.38 4.45 24.77
N THR A 58 15.17 3.13 24.95
CA THR A 58 15.67 2.11 24.02
C THR A 58 14.72 1.92 22.84
N SER A 59 15.25 1.41 21.72
CA SER A 59 14.41 1.06 20.58
C SER A 59 13.39 -0.01 20.95
N ILE A 60 12.17 0.17 20.45
CA ILE A 60 11.04 -0.74 20.64
C ILE A 60 10.89 -1.58 19.37
N PRO A 61 11.15 -2.90 19.44
CA PRO A 61 11.16 -3.74 18.25
C PRO A 61 9.82 -3.76 17.52
N SER A 62 8.70 -3.80 18.26
CA SER A 62 7.35 -3.75 17.68
C SER A 62 6.37 -3.07 18.62
N VAL A 63 5.52 -2.22 18.05
CA VAL A 63 4.33 -1.66 18.70
C VAL A 63 3.13 -2.43 18.19
N VAL A 64 2.51 -3.24 19.06
CA VAL A 64 1.34 -4.05 18.73
C VAL A 64 0.10 -3.32 19.19
N ILE A 65 -0.82 -3.03 18.27
CA ILE A 65 -2.13 -2.44 18.57
C ILE A 65 -3.16 -3.56 18.47
N PRO A 66 -3.85 -3.91 19.58
CA PRO A 66 -4.83 -5.00 19.58
C PRO A 66 -6.09 -4.64 18.81
N GLU A 67 -6.84 -5.64 18.36
CA GLU A 67 -8.15 -5.44 17.70
C GLU A 67 -9.21 -4.89 18.65
N THR A 68 -9.16 -5.31 19.93
CA THR A 68 -10.10 -4.85 20.95
C THR A 68 -9.39 -4.52 22.25
N VAL A 69 -10.02 -3.64 23.06
CA VAL A 69 -9.60 -3.29 24.41
C VAL A 69 -10.80 -3.18 25.35
N VAL A 70 -10.59 -3.42 26.63
CA VAL A 70 -11.62 -3.26 27.66
C VAL A 70 -11.45 -1.90 28.32
N ILE A 71 -12.48 -1.05 28.23
CA ILE A 71 -12.54 0.28 28.86
C ILE A 71 -13.72 0.30 29.82
N GLY A 72 -13.45 0.47 31.13
CA GLY A 72 -14.50 0.47 32.17
C GLY A 72 -15.38 -0.78 32.18
N GLY A 73 -14.82 -1.95 31.88
CA GLY A 73 -15.52 -3.23 31.89
C GLY A 73 -16.30 -3.58 30.61
N LYS A 74 -16.26 -2.72 29.59
CA LYS A 74 -16.86 -2.96 28.25
C LYS A 74 -15.78 -3.09 27.20
N GLU A 75 -15.94 -4.04 26.27
CA GLU A 75 -15.04 -4.25 25.15
C GLU A 75 -15.34 -3.25 24.01
N PHE A 76 -14.27 -2.69 23.42
CA PHE A 76 -14.31 -1.76 22.31
C PHE A 76 -13.34 -2.18 21.21
N SER A 77 -13.79 -2.13 19.97
CA SER A 77 -12.93 -2.34 18.79
C SER A 77 -12.04 -1.13 18.57
N VAL A 78 -10.76 -1.36 18.29
CA VAL A 78 -9.81 -0.31 17.94
C VAL A 78 -9.95 -0.03 16.44
N THR A 79 -10.63 1.06 16.08
CA THR A 79 -10.96 1.39 14.68
C THR A 79 -10.22 2.60 14.16
N THR A 80 -9.55 3.36 15.01
CA THR A 80 -8.95 4.64 14.62
C THR A 80 -7.60 4.85 15.31
N ILE A 81 -6.57 5.21 14.54
CA ILE A 81 -5.39 5.88 15.08
C ILE A 81 -5.68 7.37 15.11
N ALA A 82 -5.47 8.01 16.25
CA ALA A 82 -5.73 9.44 16.45
C ALA A 82 -4.88 10.31 15.51
N ASN A 83 -5.34 11.54 15.28
CA ASN A 83 -4.48 12.56 14.70
C ASN A 83 -3.23 12.72 15.58
N LYS A 84 -2.04 12.70 14.95
CA LYS A 84 -0.75 12.72 15.63
C LYS A 84 -0.53 11.54 16.61
N GLY A 85 -1.29 10.46 16.47
CA GLY A 85 -1.36 9.38 17.43
C GLY A 85 -0.02 8.78 17.81
N PHE A 86 0.89 8.65 16.85
CA PHE A 86 2.27 8.18 17.04
C PHE A 86 3.29 9.16 16.47
N ALA A 87 2.91 10.43 16.25
CA ALA A 87 3.83 11.42 15.71
C ALA A 87 5.09 11.54 16.58
N TYR A 88 6.27 11.63 15.91
CA TYR A 88 7.58 11.72 16.56
C TYR A 88 7.96 10.51 17.44
N PHE A 89 7.35 9.36 17.19
CA PHE A 89 7.73 8.14 17.88
C PHE A 89 9.01 7.54 17.28
N TYR A 90 10.13 8.07 17.68
CA TYR A 90 11.47 7.74 17.15
C TYR A 90 12.02 6.37 17.58
N SER A 91 11.37 5.67 18.49
CA SER A 91 11.89 4.43 19.08
C SER A 91 11.31 3.17 18.47
N ALA A 92 10.18 3.25 17.72
CA ALA A 92 9.50 2.08 17.15
C ALA A 92 10.12 1.67 15.82
N LEU A 93 10.46 0.37 15.68
CA LEU A 93 10.97 -0.21 14.44
C LEU A 93 9.84 -0.75 13.56
N LYS A 94 8.77 -1.26 14.18
CA LYS A 94 7.61 -1.86 13.52
C LYS A 94 6.31 -1.46 14.20
N PHE A 95 5.24 -1.35 13.41
CA PHE A 95 3.87 -1.25 13.90
C PHE A 95 3.04 -2.42 13.37
N GLU A 96 2.37 -3.15 14.28
CA GLU A 96 1.41 -4.19 13.98
C GLU A 96 0.00 -3.60 14.19
N LEU A 97 -0.67 -3.30 13.07
CA LEU A 97 -1.97 -2.64 13.05
C LEU A 97 -3.10 -3.66 13.00
N PRO A 98 -4.21 -3.46 13.73
CA PRO A 98 -5.31 -4.43 13.76
C PRO A 98 -6.17 -4.38 12.50
N ASN A 99 -6.76 -5.52 12.12
CA ASN A 99 -7.70 -5.61 10.99
C ASN A 99 -9.06 -4.92 11.25
N THR A 100 -9.31 -4.46 12.45
CA THR A 100 -10.48 -3.62 12.79
C THR A 100 -10.26 -2.15 12.46
N LEU A 101 -9.03 -1.75 12.10
CA LEU A 101 -8.67 -0.36 11.83
C LEU A 101 -9.30 0.14 10.53
N THR A 102 -10.08 1.22 10.60
CA THR A 102 -10.70 1.84 9.43
C THR A 102 -10.11 3.22 9.12
N THR A 103 -9.47 3.84 10.10
CA THR A 103 -9.02 5.23 10.01
C THR A 103 -7.60 5.39 10.56
N ILE A 104 -6.72 5.95 9.75
CA ILE A 104 -5.41 6.46 10.15
C ILE A 104 -5.50 8.00 10.12
N GLY A 105 -5.37 8.64 11.29
CA GLY A 105 -5.54 10.07 11.45
C GLY A 105 -4.48 10.92 10.76
N GLU A 106 -4.71 12.23 10.73
CA GLU A 106 -3.75 13.20 10.21
C GLU A 106 -2.45 13.16 11.04
N GLU A 107 -1.28 13.18 10.36
CA GLU A 107 0.04 13.10 11.00
C GLU A 107 0.22 11.85 11.91
N ALA A 108 -0.56 10.79 11.74
CA ALA A 108 -0.61 9.67 12.68
C ALA A 108 0.76 9.04 12.98
N PHE A 109 1.63 8.92 11.97
CA PHE A 109 3.00 8.41 12.07
C PHE A 109 4.05 9.45 11.63
N TYR A 110 3.72 10.73 11.75
CA TYR A 110 4.58 11.84 11.33
C TYR A 110 5.96 11.76 12.01
N TYR A 111 7.05 11.69 11.22
CA TYR A 111 8.42 11.51 11.71
C TYR A 111 8.67 10.25 12.55
N CYS A 112 8.03 9.14 12.28
CA CYS A 112 8.42 7.83 12.84
C CYS A 112 9.68 7.31 12.15
N ASN A 113 10.83 7.94 12.40
CA ASN A 113 12.07 7.79 11.61
C ASN A 113 12.75 6.41 11.68
N LEU A 114 12.30 5.51 12.56
CA LEU A 114 12.81 4.15 12.65
C LEU A 114 11.79 3.10 12.18
N ALA A 115 10.56 3.49 11.93
CA ALA A 115 9.48 2.57 11.56
C ALA A 115 9.61 2.17 10.08
N THR A 116 10.39 1.11 9.82
CA THR A 116 10.61 0.56 8.47
C THR A 116 9.49 -0.38 8.03
N GLU A 117 8.71 -0.92 8.98
CA GLU A 117 7.64 -1.87 8.73
C GLU A 117 6.31 -1.34 9.28
N ILE A 118 5.48 -0.81 8.39
CA ILE A 118 4.09 -0.43 8.66
C ILE A 118 3.23 -0.98 7.53
N GLU A 119 2.47 -2.05 7.81
CA GLU A 119 1.49 -2.59 6.88
C GLU A 119 0.14 -1.92 7.13
N ILE A 120 -0.47 -1.37 6.09
CA ILE A 120 -1.80 -0.74 6.19
C ILE A 120 -2.85 -1.84 6.01
N PRO A 121 -3.70 -2.13 7.03
CA PRO A 121 -4.74 -3.16 6.90
C PRO A 121 -5.74 -2.87 5.79
N GLU A 122 -6.25 -3.90 5.12
CA GLU A 122 -7.25 -3.79 4.05
C GLU A 122 -8.59 -3.17 4.52
N SER A 123 -8.85 -3.17 5.81
CA SER A 123 -10.01 -2.52 6.43
C SER A 123 -9.92 -0.99 6.44
N VAL A 124 -8.74 -0.41 6.19
CA VAL A 124 -8.53 1.04 6.22
C VAL A 124 -9.18 1.69 5.00
N THR A 125 -10.04 2.68 5.26
CA THR A 125 -10.72 3.46 4.23
C THR A 125 -10.34 4.95 4.23
N TYR A 126 -9.65 5.40 5.28
CA TYR A 126 -9.22 6.79 5.42
C TYR A 126 -7.78 6.87 5.93
N ILE A 127 -6.95 7.62 5.20
CA ILE A 127 -5.58 7.97 5.58
C ILE A 127 -5.47 9.49 5.56
N GLY A 128 -5.19 10.10 6.71
CA GLY A 128 -5.13 11.55 6.89
C GLY A 128 -3.93 12.21 6.20
N ASN A 129 -3.98 13.55 6.07
CA ASN A 129 -2.86 14.32 5.52
C ASN A 129 -1.57 14.03 6.30
N THR A 130 -0.45 13.92 5.58
CA THR A 130 0.89 13.73 6.15
C THR A 130 1.01 12.54 7.13
N ALA A 131 0.10 11.55 7.02
CA ALA A 131 0.03 10.44 7.97
C ALA A 131 1.35 9.67 8.11
N PHE A 132 2.10 9.47 7.03
CA PHE A 132 3.40 8.78 7.01
C PHE A 132 4.57 9.70 6.61
N TYR A 133 4.41 11.02 6.85
CA TYR A 133 5.47 11.97 6.52
C TYR A 133 6.81 11.56 7.16
N SER A 134 7.86 11.43 6.32
CA SER A 134 9.22 11.09 6.75
C SER A 134 9.35 9.75 7.47
N CYS A 135 8.52 8.76 7.12
CA CYS A 135 8.69 7.37 7.53
C CYS A 135 9.63 6.65 6.56
N PRO A 136 10.58 5.81 7.05
CA PRO A 136 11.55 5.09 6.21
C PRO A 136 10.98 3.78 5.64
N ILE A 137 9.68 3.75 5.33
CA ILE A 137 9.02 2.60 4.69
C ILE A 137 9.54 2.44 3.27
N SER A 138 9.84 1.20 2.87
CA SER A 138 10.37 0.89 1.54
C SER A 138 9.29 0.48 0.53
N LYS A 139 8.15 0.02 1.02
CA LYS A 139 7.01 -0.43 0.23
C LYS A 139 5.69 -0.05 0.92
N VAL A 140 4.69 0.29 0.13
CA VAL A 140 3.32 0.49 0.61
C VAL A 140 2.31 -0.08 -0.37
N VAL A 141 1.28 -0.74 0.18
CA VAL A 141 0.08 -1.14 -0.55
C VAL A 141 -1.08 -0.29 -0.01
N ILE A 142 -1.68 0.49 -0.88
CA ILE A 142 -2.88 1.28 -0.52
C ILE A 142 -4.08 0.34 -0.55
N PRO A 143 -4.89 0.27 0.55
CA PRO A 143 -6.08 -0.59 0.59
C PRO A 143 -7.15 -0.19 -0.43
N GLU A 144 -7.92 -1.19 -0.91
CA GLU A 144 -9.02 -0.96 -1.86
C GLU A 144 -10.16 -0.06 -1.32
N GLY A 145 -10.24 0.13 -0.01
CA GLY A 145 -11.21 1.06 0.61
C GLY A 145 -10.82 2.53 0.50
N VAL A 146 -9.57 2.84 0.15
CA VAL A 146 -9.04 4.21 0.06
C VAL A 146 -9.35 4.79 -1.32
N THR A 147 -10.02 5.94 -1.36
CA THR A 147 -10.43 6.59 -2.64
C THR A 147 -9.57 7.80 -3.00
N GLU A 148 -8.73 8.26 -2.09
CA GLU A 148 -7.88 9.44 -2.28
C GLU A 148 -6.55 9.26 -1.53
N ILE A 149 -5.42 9.48 -2.19
CA ILE A 149 -4.12 9.66 -1.54
C ILE A 149 -3.99 11.13 -1.18
N ARG A 150 -4.19 11.47 0.10
CA ARG A 150 -4.29 12.85 0.59
C ARG A 150 -2.96 13.59 0.58
N ASN A 151 -3.02 14.90 0.94
CA ASN A 151 -1.86 15.78 0.89
C ASN A 151 -0.70 15.25 1.75
N GLY A 152 0.46 15.12 1.14
CA GLY A 152 1.71 14.78 1.79
C GLY A 152 1.76 13.42 2.50
N VAL A 153 0.83 12.51 2.24
CA VAL A 153 0.73 11.22 2.97
C VAL A 153 2.08 10.53 3.06
N PHE A 154 2.85 10.45 1.97
CA PHE A 154 4.17 9.82 1.90
C PHE A 154 5.30 10.83 1.63
N HIS A 155 5.06 12.13 1.91
CA HIS A 155 6.09 13.15 1.69
C HIS A 155 7.35 12.82 2.51
N LYS A 156 8.52 12.84 1.87
CA LYS A 156 9.83 12.47 2.45
C LYS A 156 9.94 11.02 2.94
N CYS A 157 9.16 10.09 2.43
CA CYS A 157 9.47 8.68 2.59
C CYS A 157 10.68 8.36 1.70
N LEU A 158 11.87 8.67 2.19
CA LEU A 158 13.11 8.68 1.39
C LEU A 158 13.50 7.29 0.88
N GLU A 159 13.08 6.23 1.58
CA GLU A 159 13.39 4.83 1.26
C GLU A 159 12.29 4.15 0.46
N LEU A 160 11.19 4.85 0.15
CA LEU A 160 10.04 4.27 -0.56
C LEU A 160 10.43 3.96 -2.01
N LYS A 161 10.39 2.67 -2.36
CA LYS A 161 10.73 2.11 -3.68
C LYS A 161 9.52 1.67 -4.45
N GLU A 162 8.51 1.15 -3.75
CA GLU A 162 7.34 0.52 -4.37
C GLU A 162 6.04 1.04 -3.74
N VAL A 163 5.12 1.43 -4.60
CA VAL A 163 3.76 1.84 -4.22
C VAL A 163 2.77 1.09 -5.09
N VAL A 164 1.83 0.38 -4.45
CA VAL A 164 0.68 -0.23 -5.13
C VAL A 164 -0.54 0.66 -4.90
N ILE A 165 -1.06 1.23 -5.97
CA ILE A 165 -2.24 2.10 -5.96
C ILE A 165 -3.42 1.34 -6.55
N PRO A 166 -4.50 1.08 -5.79
CA PRO A 166 -5.66 0.32 -6.27
C PRO A 166 -6.58 1.17 -7.16
N ASN A 167 -7.48 0.48 -7.88
CA ASN A 167 -8.48 1.13 -8.75
C ASN A 167 -9.55 1.93 -8.00
N SER A 168 -9.61 1.86 -6.69
CA SER A 168 -10.49 2.71 -5.88
C SER A 168 -9.99 4.15 -5.79
N VAL A 169 -8.68 4.38 -5.95
CA VAL A 169 -8.09 5.72 -5.83
C VAL A 169 -8.38 6.55 -7.07
N THR A 170 -8.98 7.71 -6.89
CA THR A 170 -9.35 8.63 -7.97
C THR A 170 -8.53 9.91 -8.01
N SER A 171 -7.81 10.23 -6.92
CA SER A 171 -7.00 11.45 -6.84
C SER A 171 -5.75 11.28 -5.99
N ILE A 172 -4.71 12.04 -6.36
CA ILE A 172 -3.44 12.15 -5.64
C ILE A 172 -3.26 13.60 -5.21
N GLY A 173 -3.19 13.84 -3.92
CA GLY A 173 -3.13 15.18 -3.32
C GLY A 173 -1.77 15.86 -3.41
N ILE A 174 -1.74 17.11 -2.96
CA ILE A 174 -0.56 17.97 -2.98
C ILE A 174 0.61 17.30 -2.24
N MET A 175 1.78 17.22 -2.91
CA MET A 175 3.02 16.68 -2.33
C MET A 175 2.91 15.23 -1.82
N ALA A 176 1.94 14.44 -2.28
CA ALA A 176 1.67 13.10 -1.73
C ALA A 176 2.90 12.18 -1.69
N PHE A 177 3.72 12.19 -2.74
CA PHE A 177 4.98 11.44 -2.85
C PHE A 177 6.21 12.34 -2.99
N LYS A 178 6.09 13.62 -2.58
CA LYS A 178 7.21 14.55 -2.72
C LYS A 178 8.44 14.05 -1.96
N GLU A 179 9.61 14.10 -2.62
CA GLU A 179 10.89 13.63 -2.09
C GLU A 179 10.93 12.13 -1.73
N CYS A 180 10.12 11.27 -2.35
CA CYS A 180 10.30 9.82 -2.33
C CYS A 180 11.47 9.46 -3.27
N ARG A 181 12.70 9.62 -2.76
CA ARG A 181 13.92 9.64 -3.61
C ARG A 181 14.29 8.29 -4.20
N GLN A 182 13.84 7.19 -3.59
CA GLN A 182 14.11 5.82 -4.05
C GLN A 182 13.03 5.27 -4.98
N LEU A 183 11.93 6.01 -5.16
CA LEU A 183 10.84 5.60 -6.02
C LEU A 183 11.27 5.71 -7.48
N ASP A 184 11.32 4.56 -8.18
CA ASP A 184 11.76 4.48 -9.58
C ASP A 184 10.61 4.34 -10.57
N THR A 185 9.55 3.67 -10.17
CA THR A 185 8.37 3.45 -10.99
C THR A 185 7.08 3.75 -10.21
N ILE A 186 6.15 4.42 -10.86
CA ILE A 186 4.77 4.62 -10.38
C ILE A 186 3.80 4.14 -11.44
N VAL A 187 2.83 3.32 -11.03
CA VAL A 187 1.71 2.90 -11.87
C VAL A 187 0.44 3.57 -11.36
N LEU A 188 -0.14 4.42 -12.20
CA LEU A 188 -1.44 5.06 -11.93
C LEU A 188 -2.56 4.19 -12.51
N PRO A 189 -3.54 3.76 -11.69
CA PRO A 189 -4.68 3.00 -12.18
C PRO A 189 -5.59 3.85 -13.08
N GLU A 190 -6.45 3.20 -13.86
CA GLU A 190 -7.39 3.84 -14.79
C GLU A 190 -8.32 4.87 -14.11
N SER A 191 -8.59 4.68 -12.83
CA SER A 191 -9.49 5.51 -12.02
C SER A 191 -8.94 6.90 -11.70
N ILE A 192 -7.63 7.14 -11.86
CA ILE A 192 -7.03 8.44 -11.53
C ILE A 192 -7.54 9.51 -12.49
N SER A 193 -8.19 10.52 -11.94
CA SER A 193 -8.70 11.67 -12.67
C SER A 193 -8.02 13.00 -12.30
N LYS A 194 -7.28 13.02 -11.18
CA LYS A 194 -6.66 14.23 -10.67
C LYS A 194 -5.33 13.95 -9.98
N ILE A 195 -4.33 14.79 -10.26
CA ILE A 195 -3.01 14.80 -9.58
C ILE A 195 -2.69 16.25 -9.21
N ASP A 196 -2.57 16.52 -7.92
CA ASP A 196 -2.33 17.87 -7.42
C ASP A 196 -0.84 18.27 -7.47
N ASP A 197 -0.60 19.54 -7.17
CA ASP A 197 0.71 20.18 -7.30
C ASP A 197 1.81 19.46 -6.51
N ASN A 198 2.97 19.30 -7.14
CA ASN A 198 4.17 18.72 -6.58
C ASN A 198 4.03 17.27 -6.09
N ALA A 199 3.01 16.53 -6.56
CA ALA A 199 2.74 15.16 -6.09
C ALA A 199 3.99 14.26 -6.15
N PHE A 200 4.81 14.36 -7.21
CA PHE A 200 6.03 13.58 -7.41
C PHE A 200 7.31 14.43 -7.42
N SER A 201 7.26 15.67 -6.94
CA SER A 201 8.43 16.55 -6.94
C SER A 201 9.56 15.99 -6.08
N GLY A 202 10.78 15.96 -6.61
CA GLY A 202 11.95 15.48 -5.90
C GLY A 202 12.09 13.95 -5.84
N CYS A 203 11.28 13.20 -6.59
CA CYS A 203 11.47 11.77 -6.82
C CYS A 203 12.65 11.57 -7.78
N LYS A 204 13.88 11.58 -7.23
CA LYS A 204 15.12 11.68 -8.01
C LYS A 204 15.48 10.45 -8.82
N ASN A 205 14.90 9.31 -8.50
CA ASN A 205 15.11 8.05 -9.20
C ASN A 205 13.92 7.66 -10.10
N LEU A 206 12.87 8.50 -10.18
CA LEU A 206 11.67 8.19 -10.94
C LEU A 206 12.00 8.14 -12.44
N SER A 207 12.15 6.93 -12.98
CA SER A 207 12.47 6.65 -14.37
C SER A 207 11.23 6.38 -15.21
N LEU A 208 10.16 5.84 -14.61
CA LEU A 208 8.95 5.46 -15.31
C LEU A 208 7.68 5.85 -14.55
N LEU A 209 6.80 6.58 -15.23
CA LEU A 209 5.42 6.80 -14.82
C LEU A 209 4.50 6.08 -15.81
N VAL A 210 3.79 5.05 -15.36
CA VAL A 210 2.74 4.38 -16.15
C VAL A 210 1.41 5.02 -15.83
N CYS A 211 0.79 5.66 -16.82
CA CYS A 211 -0.53 6.28 -16.70
C CYS A 211 -1.55 5.42 -17.44
N ASN A 212 -2.34 4.62 -16.73
CA ASN A 212 -3.40 3.80 -17.33
C ASN A 212 -4.71 4.57 -17.66
N PRO A 213 -5.02 5.76 -17.10
CA PRO A 213 -6.19 6.52 -17.52
C PRO A 213 -6.16 6.80 -19.03
N THR A 214 -7.24 6.51 -19.71
CA THR A 214 -7.42 6.83 -21.15
C THR A 214 -7.66 8.32 -21.40
N THR A 215 -8.13 9.04 -20.37
CA THR A 215 -8.23 10.51 -20.38
C THR A 215 -7.15 11.08 -19.46
N PRO A 216 -6.30 12.01 -19.94
CA PRO A 216 -5.26 12.59 -19.11
C PRO A 216 -5.82 13.16 -17.79
N PRO A 217 -5.33 12.73 -16.63
CA PRO A 217 -5.73 13.31 -15.36
C PRO A 217 -5.49 14.82 -15.33
N THR A 218 -6.40 15.55 -14.70
CA THR A 218 -6.15 16.98 -14.43
C THR A 218 -4.92 17.11 -13.54
N ALA A 219 -3.99 17.94 -13.95
CA ALA A 219 -2.73 18.11 -13.27
C ALA A 219 -2.22 19.56 -13.43
N ASN A 220 -1.20 19.93 -12.68
CA ASN A 220 -0.53 21.23 -12.89
C ASN A 220 0.98 21.02 -12.77
N LYS A 221 1.61 21.37 -11.67
CA LYS A 221 3.05 21.28 -11.46
C LYS A 221 3.41 19.97 -10.75
N ILE A 222 3.16 18.83 -11.39
CA ILE A 222 3.30 17.51 -10.74
C ILE A 222 4.76 17.06 -10.62
N PHE A 223 5.63 17.47 -11.55
CA PHE A 223 7.04 17.10 -11.59
C PHE A 223 7.92 18.34 -11.41
N TYR A 224 8.78 18.30 -10.42
CA TYR A 224 9.86 19.26 -10.22
C TYR A 224 11.06 18.50 -9.65
N ASN A 225 12.25 18.68 -10.21
CA ASN A 225 13.45 17.99 -9.76
C ASN A 225 13.31 16.44 -9.79
N VAL A 226 12.75 15.93 -10.89
CA VAL A 226 12.75 14.53 -11.32
C VAL A 226 13.77 14.34 -12.44
N PRO A 227 14.19 13.10 -12.80
CA PRO A 227 15.08 12.86 -13.92
C PRO A 227 14.55 13.48 -15.23
N GLU A 228 15.45 14.03 -16.02
CA GLU A 228 15.08 14.63 -17.31
C GLU A 228 14.72 13.57 -18.37
N ASP A 229 15.21 12.36 -18.21
CA ASP A 229 14.98 11.19 -19.04
C ASP A 229 13.83 10.30 -18.54
N MET A 230 13.08 10.73 -17.51
CA MET A 230 11.90 10.01 -17.04
C MET A 230 10.89 9.80 -18.18
N ILE A 231 10.45 8.57 -18.36
CA ILE A 231 9.45 8.18 -19.34
C ILE A 231 8.03 8.25 -18.74
N ILE A 232 7.07 8.72 -19.52
CA ILE A 232 5.64 8.67 -19.21
C ILE A 232 4.98 7.75 -20.23
N ARG A 233 4.60 6.55 -19.78
CA ARG A 233 3.90 5.58 -20.62
C ARG A 233 2.39 5.76 -20.45
N VAL A 234 1.65 5.85 -21.56
CA VAL A 234 0.20 6.03 -21.60
C VAL A 234 -0.42 4.97 -22.51
N PRO A 235 -1.74 4.69 -22.43
CA PRO A 235 -2.41 3.81 -23.41
C PRO A 235 -2.15 4.31 -24.83
N ALA A 236 -1.84 3.39 -25.75
CA ALA A 236 -1.49 3.73 -27.13
C ALA A 236 -2.53 4.64 -27.83
N GLU A 237 -3.81 4.30 -27.62
CA GLU A 237 -4.94 5.05 -28.15
C GLU A 237 -5.08 6.47 -27.57
N SER A 238 -4.44 6.73 -26.43
CA SER A 238 -4.51 8.03 -25.72
C SER A 238 -3.28 8.91 -25.93
N LEU A 239 -2.27 8.42 -26.63
CA LEU A 239 -0.98 9.09 -26.81
C LEU A 239 -1.15 10.55 -27.30
N GLU A 240 -1.86 10.75 -28.41
CA GLU A 240 -2.07 12.07 -28.97
C GLU A 240 -2.88 12.99 -28.04
N LEU A 241 -3.81 12.43 -27.27
CA LEU A 241 -4.58 13.17 -26.30
C LEU A 241 -3.70 13.69 -25.15
N TYR A 242 -2.79 12.85 -24.63
CA TYR A 242 -1.83 13.27 -23.60
C TYR A 242 -0.88 14.35 -24.13
N LYS A 243 -0.33 14.17 -25.33
CA LYS A 243 0.57 15.16 -25.97
C LYS A 243 -0.12 16.51 -26.24
N ALA A 244 -1.44 16.49 -26.49
CA ALA A 244 -2.22 17.71 -26.71
C ALA A 244 -2.72 18.39 -25.42
N SER A 245 -2.73 17.67 -24.29
CA SER A 245 -3.35 18.14 -23.05
C SER A 245 -2.37 18.86 -22.13
N GLU A 246 -2.74 20.01 -21.56
CA GLU A 246 -1.97 20.62 -20.47
C GLU A 246 -2.22 19.92 -19.13
N PRO A 247 -1.16 19.76 -18.32
CA PRO A 247 0.24 20.16 -18.50
C PRO A 247 1.10 19.08 -19.15
N TRP A 248 0.50 17.96 -19.59
CA TRP A 248 1.17 16.78 -20.13
C TRP A 248 2.01 17.13 -21.38
N ASN A 249 1.50 18.01 -22.23
CA ASN A 249 2.20 18.52 -23.43
C ASN A 249 3.59 19.12 -23.16
N LYS A 250 3.87 19.51 -21.91
CA LYS A 250 5.22 19.99 -21.50
C LYS A 250 6.24 18.86 -21.41
N TYR A 251 5.77 17.62 -21.43
CA TYR A 251 6.56 16.39 -21.36
C TYR A 251 6.48 15.56 -22.64
N ASP A 252 6.00 16.13 -23.74
CA ASP A 252 5.70 15.47 -25.01
C ASP A 252 6.79 14.48 -25.45
N VAL A 253 8.04 14.89 -25.43
CA VAL A 253 9.20 14.06 -25.83
C VAL A 253 9.44 12.86 -24.92
N ARG A 254 8.79 12.80 -23.77
CA ARG A 254 8.89 11.72 -22.77
C ARG A 254 7.65 10.83 -22.75
N ILE A 255 6.57 11.23 -23.46
CA ILE A 255 5.34 10.49 -23.50
C ILE A 255 5.40 9.47 -24.62
N ILE A 256 5.29 8.20 -24.26
CA ILE A 256 5.23 7.07 -25.18
C ILE A 256 3.89 6.36 -25.06
N GLY A 257 3.40 5.80 -26.17
CA GLY A 257 2.16 5.02 -26.20
C GLY A 257 2.43 3.52 -26.15
N GLY A 258 1.64 2.78 -25.36
CA GLY A 258 1.71 1.34 -25.33
C GLY A 258 2.92 0.76 -24.57
N GLU A 259 3.14 -0.54 -24.75
CA GLU A 259 4.39 -1.21 -24.38
C GLU A 259 5.45 -0.91 -25.44
N ASP A 260 6.72 -0.75 -25.04
CA ASP A 260 7.82 -0.53 -25.99
C ASP A 260 7.90 -1.71 -26.96
N GLU A 261 7.38 -1.54 -28.17
CA GLU A 261 7.90 -2.28 -29.30
C GLU A 261 9.26 -1.65 -29.61
N GLU A 262 10.36 -2.31 -29.22
CA GLU A 262 11.64 -2.05 -29.86
C GLU A 262 11.39 -2.30 -31.34
N GLU A 263 11.43 -1.23 -32.17
CA GLU A 263 11.47 -1.34 -33.62
C GLU A 263 12.78 -2.06 -34.01
N ASP A 264 12.77 -3.38 -33.92
CA ASP A 264 13.72 -4.21 -34.64
C ASP A 264 13.19 -4.33 -36.08
N GLU A 265 13.72 -3.46 -36.97
CA GLU A 265 13.46 -3.55 -38.40
C GLU A 265 14.05 -4.86 -38.95
N ASN A 266 13.39 -5.97 -38.72
CA ASN A 266 13.41 -7.22 -39.47
C ASN A 266 12.86 -8.35 -38.58
N GLU A 267 11.55 -8.60 -38.72
CA GLU A 267 11.04 -9.97 -38.77
C GLU A 267 9.55 -9.97 -39.10
N GLU A 268 9.21 -10.75 -40.11
CA GLU A 268 7.84 -11.05 -40.52
C GLU A 268 7.06 -11.74 -39.40
N ASN A 269 5.85 -11.22 -39.11
CA ASN A 269 4.72 -11.93 -38.51
C ASN A 269 5.00 -12.83 -37.30
N ILE A 270 4.88 -12.28 -36.10
CA ILE A 270 4.22 -12.99 -35.00
C ILE A 270 3.41 -11.97 -34.17
N GLU A 271 2.15 -11.78 -34.47
CA GLU A 271 1.15 -11.23 -33.54
C GLU A 271 0.96 -12.27 -32.42
N GLU A 272 1.69 -12.20 -31.34
CA GLU A 272 1.38 -12.94 -30.10
C GLU A 272 0.93 -12.00 -29.01
N ASN A 273 -0.35 -12.11 -28.72
CA ASN A 273 -1.07 -11.51 -27.61
C ASN A 273 -0.38 -11.69 -26.25
N PHE A 274 0.42 -10.73 -25.80
CA PHE A 274 1.06 -10.75 -24.47
C PHE A 274 0.10 -10.42 -23.29
N ASN A 275 -1.20 -10.25 -23.54
CA ASN A 275 -2.18 -9.82 -22.55
C ASN A 275 -3.07 -10.93 -21.96
N SER A 276 -2.72 -12.21 -22.04
CA SER A 276 -3.63 -13.31 -21.70
C SER A 276 -3.28 -14.13 -20.46
N LEU A 277 -2.75 -13.53 -19.36
CA LEU A 277 -2.77 -14.24 -18.08
C LEU A 277 -4.08 -13.93 -17.34
N GLY A 278 -5.06 -14.82 -17.45
CA GLY A 278 -6.26 -14.78 -16.62
C GLY A 278 -6.01 -15.39 -15.24
N ILE A 279 -6.52 -14.79 -14.17
CA ILE A 279 -6.46 -15.33 -12.81
C ILE A 279 -7.88 -15.46 -12.26
N TYR A 280 -8.26 -16.65 -11.79
CA TYR A 280 -9.57 -16.87 -11.18
C TYR A 280 -9.59 -18.10 -10.24
N PRO A 281 -10.51 -18.12 -9.25
CA PRO A 281 -11.25 -16.98 -8.78
C PRO A 281 -10.34 -15.94 -8.13
N ASN A 282 -10.76 -14.69 -8.10
CA ASN A 282 -10.07 -13.64 -7.35
C ASN A 282 -11.15 -12.76 -6.67
N PRO A 283 -11.31 -12.83 -5.33
CA PRO A 283 -10.49 -13.59 -4.37
C PRO A 283 -10.58 -15.11 -4.48
N ALA A 284 -9.44 -15.79 -4.24
CA ALA A 284 -9.32 -17.24 -4.27
C ALA A 284 -9.40 -17.85 -2.85
N GLU A 285 -9.91 -19.08 -2.73
CA GLU A 285 -9.95 -19.82 -1.45
C GLU A 285 -8.77 -20.80 -1.32
N ASN A 286 -8.84 -21.96 -1.98
CA ASN A 286 -7.79 -22.99 -1.86
C ASN A 286 -7.02 -23.19 -3.15
N THR A 287 -7.58 -22.75 -4.28
CA THR A 287 -7.02 -23.00 -5.60
C THR A 287 -7.06 -21.75 -6.45
N LEU A 288 -5.96 -21.45 -7.13
CA LEU A 288 -5.84 -20.39 -8.09
C LEU A 288 -5.66 -21.00 -9.49
N PHE A 289 -6.52 -20.63 -10.43
CA PHE A 289 -6.41 -21.00 -11.82
C PHE A 289 -5.77 -19.86 -12.60
N LEU A 290 -4.80 -20.21 -13.43
CA LEU A 290 -4.13 -19.30 -14.34
C LEU A 290 -4.43 -19.73 -15.77
N ALA A 291 -5.19 -18.90 -16.50
CA ALA A 291 -5.43 -19.11 -17.93
C ALA A 291 -4.38 -18.32 -18.72
N THR A 292 -3.60 -19.02 -19.55
CA THR A 292 -2.55 -18.40 -20.36
C THR A 292 -2.23 -19.26 -21.56
N GLU A 293 -1.88 -18.64 -22.67
CA GLU A 293 -1.36 -19.29 -23.86
C GLU A 293 0.17 -19.45 -23.83
N MET A 294 0.81 -18.94 -22.79
CA MET A 294 2.27 -19.02 -22.61
C MET A 294 2.73 -20.44 -22.31
N ASN A 295 3.89 -20.83 -22.82
CA ASN A 295 4.61 -22.03 -22.39
C ASN A 295 5.21 -21.82 -21.00
N VAL A 296 4.42 -22.08 -19.96
CA VAL A 296 4.81 -21.82 -18.58
C VAL A 296 5.93 -22.74 -18.13
N GLU A 297 7.03 -22.17 -17.67
CA GLU A 297 8.16 -22.89 -17.08
C GLU A 297 8.11 -22.89 -15.56
N GLU A 298 7.84 -21.73 -14.96
CA GLU A 298 7.77 -21.57 -13.52
C GLU A 298 6.59 -20.69 -13.16
N ILE A 299 5.90 -21.06 -12.10
CA ILE A 299 4.90 -20.23 -11.41
C ILE A 299 5.41 -20.02 -10.00
N ALA A 300 5.54 -18.79 -9.56
CA ALA A 300 5.96 -18.47 -8.21
C ALA A 300 4.96 -17.50 -7.55
N ILE A 301 4.68 -17.71 -6.26
CA ILE A 301 3.84 -16.83 -5.46
C ILE A 301 4.73 -16.08 -4.48
N TYR A 302 4.47 -14.80 -4.40
CA TYR A 302 5.16 -13.85 -3.53
C TYR A 302 4.15 -13.17 -2.62
N ASP A 303 4.56 -12.89 -1.39
CA ASP A 303 3.80 -12.01 -0.52
C ASP A 303 3.95 -10.53 -0.94
N ILE A 304 3.23 -9.66 -0.23
CA ILE A 304 3.28 -8.21 -0.47
C ILE A 304 4.67 -7.59 -0.24
N PHE A 305 5.60 -8.31 0.41
CA PHE A 305 6.98 -7.88 0.64
C PHE A 305 7.96 -8.40 -0.42
N GLY A 306 7.44 -9.08 -1.46
CA GLY A 306 8.27 -9.67 -2.50
C GLY A 306 9.02 -10.93 -2.05
N ARG A 307 8.69 -11.50 -0.88
CA ARG A 307 9.26 -12.77 -0.44
C ARG A 307 8.59 -13.91 -1.20
N LYS A 308 9.38 -14.76 -1.83
CA LYS A 308 8.88 -15.94 -2.51
C LYS A 308 8.33 -16.93 -1.48
N ILE A 309 7.02 -17.16 -1.50
CA ILE A 309 6.32 -18.04 -0.58
C ILE A 309 6.33 -19.47 -1.10
N MET A 310 6.07 -19.63 -2.39
CA MET A 310 6.06 -20.94 -3.04
C MET A 310 6.40 -20.84 -4.52
N SER A 311 6.79 -21.94 -5.13
CA SER A 311 6.90 -22.04 -6.59
C SER A 311 6.65 -23.47 -7.04
N GLN A 312 6.14 -23.59 -8.26
CA GLN A 312 5.95 -24.86 -8.95
C GLN A 312 6.41 -24.77 -10.41
N GLN A 313 6.73 -25.91 -11.02
CA GLN A 313 6.97 -25.95 -12.45
C GLN A 313 5.66 -25.83 -13.22
N GLY A 314 5.67 -25.08 -14.31
CA GLY A 314 4.54 -24.96 -15.20
C GLY A 314 4.33 -26.25 -16.04
N CYS A 315 3.08 -26.46 -16.43
CA CYS A 315 2.74 -27.55 -17.37
C CYS A 315 2.72 -27.00 -18.80
N LYS A 316 3.62 -27.48 -19.65
CA LYS A 316 3.79 -26.99 -21.03
C LYS A 316 2.68 -27.42 -21.99
N SER A 317 1.74 -28.26 -21.55
CA SER A 317 0.73 -28.89 -22.41
C SER A 317 -0.69 -28.36 -22.23
N THR A 318 -0.90 -27.37 -21.38
CA THR A 318 -2.26 -26.88 -21.07
C THR A 318 -2.28 -25.34 -21.02
N ASN A 319 -3.33 -24.76 -21.61
CA ASN A 319 -3.60 -23.33 -21.54
C ASN A 319 -4.15 -22.90 -20.15
N GLN A 320 -4.21 -23.82 -19.20
CA GLN A 320 -4.65 -23.57 -17.84
C GLN A 320 -3.69 -24.22 -16.85
N GLN A 321 -3.16 -23.42 -15.95
CA GLN A 321 -2.35 -23.88 -14.84
C GLN A 321 -3.17 -23.86 -13.56
N VAL A 322 -2.89 -24.78 -12.65
CA VAL A 322 -3.58 -24.87 -11.35
C VAL A 322 -2.52 -24.74 -10.27
N VAL A 323 -2.78 -23.84 -9.32
CA VAL A 323 -1.90 -23.57 -8.18
C VAL A 323 -2.69 -23.83 -6.90
N ASP A 324 -2.21 -24.77 -6.08
CA ASP A 324 -2.76 -24.98 -4.75
C ASP A 324 -2.23 -23.89 -3.81
N ILE A 325 -3.15 -23.14 -3.21
CA ILE A 325 -2.87 -22.05 -2.30
C ILE A 325 -3.53 -22.27 -0.93
N ALA A 326 -3.95 -23.50 -0.60
CA ALA A 326 -4.66 -23.82 0.63
C ALA A 326 -3.84 -23.43 1.89
N ASP A 327 -2.52 -23.57 1.82
CA ASP A 327 -1.61 -23.26 2.94
C ASP A 327 -1.30 -21.75 3.09
N LEU A 328 -1.74 -20.92 2.15
CA LEU A 328 -1.58 -19.46 2.27
C LEU A 328 -2.59 -18.91 3.30
N THR A 329 -2.13 -17.99 4.11
CA THR A 329 -3.02 -17.23 4.98
C THR A 329 -3.87 -16.24 4.18
N THR A 330 -5.01 -15.80 4.73
CA THR A 330 -5.82 -14.74 4.14
C THR A 330 -4.93 -13.49 3.91
N GLY A 331 -4.98 -12.94 2.72
CA GLY A 331 -4.12 -11.80 2.37
C GLY A 331 -4.00 -11.56 0.87
N VAL A 332 -3.18 -10.59 0.51
CA VAL A 332 -2.86 -10.23 -0.88
C VAL A 332 -1.52 -10.85 -1.26
N TYR A 333 -1.46 -11.41 -2.47
CA TYR A 333 -0.30 -12.08 -3.02
C TYR A 333 -0.08 -11.68 -4.47
N PHE A 334 1.12 -11.93 -4.96
CA PHE A 334 1.47 -11.79 -6.37
C PHE A 334 1.84 -13.17 -6.94
N VAL A 335 1.24 -13.52 -8.06
CA VAL A 335 1.65 -14.66 -8.84
C VAL A 335 2.49 -14.20 -10.02
N LYS A 336 3.68 -14.77 -10.14
CA LYS A 336 4.63 -14.53 -11.21
C LYS A 336 4.72 -15.78 -12.06
N VAL A 337 4.46 -15.62 -13.35
CA VAL A 337 4.52 -16.70 -14.34
C VAL A 337 5.66 -16.41 -15.30
N ARG A 338 6.58 -17.36 -15.43
CA ARG A 338 7.74 -17.27 -16.33
C ARG A 338 7.61 -18.25 -17.48
N SER A 339 7.90 -17.81 -18.69
CA SER A 339 8.15 -18.61 -19.87
C SER A 339 9.57 -18.36 -20.40
N ASN A 340 9.98 -19.04 -21.48
CA ASN A 340 11.34 -18.94 -22.04
C ASN A 340 11.80 -17.51 -22.33
N ASN A 341 10.88 -16.61 -22.72
CA ASN A 341 11.21 -15.27 -23.19
C ASN A 341 10.40 -14.15 -22.50
N SER A 342 9.52 -14.50 -21.54
CA SER A 342 8.65 -13.52 -20.91
C SER A 342 8.34 -13.85 -19.45
N GLU A 343 8.02 -12.85 -18.68
CA GLU A 343 7.61 -12.97 -17.29
C GLU A 343 6.41 -12.05 -17.05
N VAL A 344 5.33 -12.58 -16.51
CA VAL A 344 4.12 -11.84 -16.19
C VAL A 344 3.82 -11.97 -14.70
N THR A 345 3.54 -10.84 -14.04
CA THR A 345 3.15 -10.82 -12.63
C THR A 345 1.73 -10.28 -12.50
N LYS A 346 0.90 -11.00 -11.75
CA LYS A 346 -0.46 -10.53 -11.41
C LYS A 346 -0.75 -10.67 -9.92
N ARG A 347 -1.58 -9.76 -9.41
CA ARG A 347 -2.04 -9.75 -8.02
C ARG A 347 -3.29 -10.60 -7.86
N PHE A 348 -3.41 -11.29 -6.71
CA PHE A 348 -4.66 -11.93 -6.28
C PHE A 348 -4.85 -11.82 -4.77
N ALA A 349 -6.11 -11.94 -4.33
CA ALA A 349 -6.45 -12.01 -2.92
C ALA A 349 -6.76 -13.46 -2.52
N LYS A 350 -6.26 -13.90 -1.36
CA LYS A 350 -6.58 -15.18 -0.69
C LYS A 350 -7.60 -14.90 0.41
N LYS A 351 -8.72 -15.64 0.40
CA LYS A 351 -9.73 -15.64 1.46
C LYS A 351 -9.35 -16.51 2.63
#